data_86089092448abfb7e6ef5cf762c922e0
#
_entry.id   86089092448abfb7e6ef5cf762c922e0
#
_cell.length_a   1.000
_cell.length_b   1.000
_cell.length_c   1.000
_cell.angle_alpha   90.00
_cell.angle_beta   90.00
_cell.angle_gamma   90.00
#
_symmetry.space_group_name_H-M   'P 1'
#
loop_
_entity.id
_entity.type
_entity.pdbx_description
1 polymer ?
#
loop_
_entity_poly.entity_id
_entity_poly.type
_entity_poly.pdbx_seq_one_letter_code
_entity_poly.pdbx_strand_id
1 'polypeptide(L)'
;MLKFAVVDIETTGGHNEDNRIMEIGIVLMDGSEVVGSYHSLVDPGQPITAFVRELTGITDEMVEGQPQFGVIAEHVAELLQDRIFVAHNVQFDSKFVTAELKRCCIKFNPPRLCTVKLSRRVFPGQPSYSLHKLTESLGLPDFHHHRALDDTMAAAEILKLALEKVGEAGVMKNVVNLSAAKKQAIGA
;
A
#
# COMPACT_ATOMS: atom_id res chain seq x y z
N MET A 1 -0.61 19.29 -7.82
CA MET A 1 -0.53 17.85 -8.18
C MET A 1 -0.35 17.06 -6.90
N LEU A 2 -1.23 16.09 -6.67
CA LEU A 2 -1.19 15.24 -5.48
C LEU A 2 -0.03 14.25 -5.58
N LYS A 3 0.56 13.95 -4.42
CA LYS A 3 1.62 12.94 -4.29
C LYS A 3 1.10 11.73 -3.53
N PHE A 4 1.27 10.55 -4.08
CA PHE A 4 0.83 9.30 -3.49
C PHE A 4 2.01 8.35 -3.28
N ALA A 5 1.94 7.56 -2.22
CA ALA A 5 2.73 6.37 -2.03
C ALA A 5 1.76 5.19 -1.96
N VAL A 6 1.69 4.43 -3.03
CA VAL A 6 0.91 3.20 -3.08
C VAL A 6 1.74 2.12 -2.44
N VAL A 7 1.20 1.42 -1.46
CA VAL A 7 1.92 0.45 -0.62
C VAL A 7 1.13 -0.83 -0.54
N ASP A 8 1.83 -1.93 -0.62
CA ASP A 8 1.33 -3.26 -0.31
C ASP A 8 2.39 -4.01 0.50
N ILE A 9 1.96 -4.90 1.38
CA ILE A 9 2.85 -5.67 2.25
C ILE A 9 2.40 -7.12 2.34
N GLU A 10 3.39 -8.02 2.44
CA GLU A 10 3.17 -9.37 2.92
C GLU A 10 3.64 -9.51 4.36
N THR A 11 2.89 -10.28 5.16
CA THR A 11 3.12 -10.40 6.60
C THR A 11 3.11 -11.86 7.04
N THR A 12 3.75 -12.15 8.16
CA THR A 12 3.79 -13.50 8.77
C THR A 12 2.43 -14.00 9.26
N GLY A 13 1.39 -13.17 9.18
CA GLY A 13 0.01 -13.50 9.53
C GLY A 13 -0.90 -12.28 9.54
N GLY A 14 -2.15 -12.46 10.00
CA GLY A 14 -3.17 -11.43 10.04
C GLY A 14 -2.95 -10.35 11.11
N HIS A 15 -4.04 -9.77 11.61
CA HIS A 15 -4.05 -8.57 12.48
C HIS A 15 -3.43 -8.70 13.88
N ASN A 16 -2.75 -9.78 14.22
CA ASN A 16 -2.07 -9.94 15.50
C ASN A 16 -0.84 -9.00 15.57
N GLU A 17 -0.60 -8.38 16.72
CA GLU A 17 0.51 -7.45 16.97
C GLU A 17 1.90 -8.13 16.91
N ASP A 18 1.94 -9.46 17.06
CA ASP A 18 3.16 -10.27 16.99
C ASP A 18 3.61 -10.53 15.53
N ASN A 19 2.69 -10.36 14.57
CA ASN A 19 3.04 -10.55 13.17
C ASN A 19 3.88 -9.39 12.62
N ARG A 20 4.76 -9.72 11.68
CA ARG A 20 5.78 -8.83 11.14
C ARG A 20 5.66 -8.74 9.61
N ILE A 21 6.13 -7.65 9.06
CA ILE A 21 6.30 -7.50 7.60
C ILE A 21 7.43 -8.42 7.13
N MET A 22 7.19 -9.17 6.05
CA MET A 22 8.17 -10.02 5.38
C MET A 22 8.41 -9.63 3.90
N GLU A 23 7.57 -8.79 3.32
CA GLU A 23 7.78 -8.13 2.03
C GLU A 23 7.09 -6.77 2.03
N ILE A 24 7.68 -5.78 1.38
CA ILE A 24 7.07 -4.46 1.18
C ILE A 24 7.30 -4.00 -0.24
N GLY A 25 6.22 -3.56 -0.91
CA GLY A 25 6.23 -2.86 -2.18
C GLY A 25 5.74 -1.42 -2.01
N ILE A 26 6.39 -0.47 -2.67
CA ILE A 26 5.99 0.93 -2.69
C ILE A 26 6.10 1.45 -4.12
N VAL A 27 5.04 2.05 -4.63
CA VAL A 27 5.04 2.80 -5.89
C VAL A 27 4.73 4.26 -5.59
N LEU A 28 5.62 5.14 -6.04
CA LEU A 28 5.49 6.59 -5.87
C LEU A 28 4.82 7.18 -7.10
N MET A 29 3.78 7.97 -6.89
CA MET A 29 3.07 8.65 -7.98
C MET A 29 2.97 10.15 -7.70
N ASP A 30 3.17 10.94 -8.75
CA ASP A 30 2.87 12.36 -8.78
C ASP A 30 1.70 12.57 -9.76
N GLY A 31 0.50 12.87 -9.23
CA GLY A 31 -0.73 12.74 -10.00
C GLY A 31 -0.95 11.30 -10.49
N SER A 32 -1.11 11.11 -11.79
CA SER A 32 -1.27 9.80 -12.45
C SER A 32 0.05 9.18 -12.93
N GLU A 33 1.18 9.87 -12.77
CA GLU A 33 2.48 9.39 -13.26
C GLU A 33 3.23 8.63 -12.16
N VAL A 34 3.76 7.45 -12.49
CA VAL A 34 4.69 6.70 -11.64
C VAL A 34 6.06 7.35 -11.74
N VAL A 35 6.59 7.82 -10.61
CA VAL A 35 7.88 8.52 -10.52
C VAL A 35 8.97 7.70 -9.84
N GLY A 36 8.63 6.54 -9.29
CA GLY A 36 9.59 5.64 -8.68
C GLY A 36 8.93 4.43 -8.05
N SER A 37 9.72 3.44 -7.70
CA SER A 37 9.28 2.26 -6.97
C SER A 37 10.37 1.77 -6.02
N TYR A 38 9.96 1.08 -4.97
CA TYR A 38 10.82 0.40 -4.02
C TYR A 38 10.23 -0.96 -3.68
N HIS A 39 11.09 -1.94 -3.52
CA HIS A 39 10.71 -3.29 -3.12
C HIS A 39 11.78 -3.88 -2.21
N SER A 40 11.38 -4.58 -1.17
CA SER A 40 12.28 -5.35 -0.32
C SER A 40 11.57 -6.56 0.26
N LEU A 41 12.22 -7.72 0.19
CA LEU A 41 11.99 -8.77 1.17
C LEU A 41 12.56 -8.31 2.51
N VAL A 42 11.96 -8.75 3.60
CA VAL A 42 12.30 -8.35 4.97
C VAL A 42 12.40 -9.60 5.83
N ASP A 43 13.51 -9.76 6.56
CA ASP A 43 13.60 -10.79 7.59
C ASP A 43 12.67 -10.43 8.76
N PRO A 44 11.57 -11.19 8.96
CA PRO A 44 10.61 -10.90 10.03
C PRO A 44 11.14 -11.26 11.44
N GLY A 45 12.29 -11.95 11.53
CA GLY A 45 12.85 -12.45 12.77
C GLY A 45 12.02 -13.55 13.45
N GLN A 46 11.13 -14.19 12.70
CA GLN A 46 10.25 -15.26 13.18
C GLN A 46 9.84 -16.18 12.04
N PRO A 47 9.49 -17.45 12.32
CA PRO A 47 9.10 -18.42 11.30
C PRO A 47 7.82 -17.98 10.55
N ILE A 48 7.79 -18.26 9.25
CA ILE A 48 6.63 -18.07 8.40
C ILE A 48 5.75 -19.33 8.46
N THR A 49 4.47 -19.16 8.78
CA THR A 49 3.54 -20.30 8.89
C THR A 49 3.32 -20.99 7.54
N ALA A 50 3.00 -22.29 7.54
CA ALA A 50 2.73 -23.03 6.32
C ALA A 50 1.60 -22.40 5.49
N PHE A 51 0.56 -21.91 6.14
CA PHE A 51 -0.57 -21.21 5.50
C PHE A 51 -0.09 -19.94 4.75
N VAL A 52 0.76 -19.14 5.38
CA VAL A 52 1.27 -17.89 4.76
C VAL A 52 2.21 -18.22 3.60
N ARG A 53 3.07 -19.23 3.74
CA ARG A 53 3.94 -19.71 2.63
C ARG A 53 3.12 -20.16 1.42
N GLU A 54 2.04 -20.90 1.65
CA GLU A 54 1.16 -21.37 0.57
C GLU A 54 0.45 -20.19 -0.11
N LEU A 55 0.03 -19.18 0.66
CA LEU A 55 -0.66 -18.01 0.15
C LEU A 55 0.24 -17.08 -0.66
N THR A 56 1.44 -16.77 -0.15
CA THR A 56 2.33 -15.73 -0.70
C THR A 56 3.49 -16.27 -1.53
N GLY A 57 3.78 -17.57 -1.37
CA GLY A 57 4.97 -18.19 -1.96
C GLY A 57 6.28 -17.78 -1.29
N ILE A 58 6.25 -16.94 -0.23
CA ILE A 58 7.45 -16.50 0.49
C ILE A 58 7.82 -17.55 1.53
N THR A 59 9.06 -18.05 1.48
CA THR A 59 9.59 -19.05 2.40
C THR A 59 10.58 -18.47 3.39
N ASP A 60 10.88 -19.20 4.47
CA ASP A 60 11.88 -18.79 5.46
C ASP A 60 13.25 -18.57 4.80
N GLU A 61 13.62 -19.44 3.84
CA GLU A 61 14.90 -19.33 3.11
C GLU A 61 14.98 -18.07 2.25
N MET A 62 13.85 -17.57 1.73
CA MET A 62 13.83 -16.34 0.92
C MET A 62 14.07 -15.09 1.74
N VAL A 63 13.65 -15.09 3.00
CA VAL A 63 13.81 -13.93 3.91
C VAL A 63 15.05 -14.04 4.78
N GLU A 64 15.68 -15.20 4.87
CA GLU A 64 16.94 -15.40 5.58
C GLU A 64 18.04 -14.51 4.98
N GLY A 65 18.71 -13.72 5.83
CA GLY A 65 19.74 -12.78 5.42
C GLY A 65 19.25 -11.50 4.73
N GLN A 66 17.94 -11.33 4.57
CA GLN A 66 17.36 -10.06 4.15
C GLN A 66 17.42 -9.03 5.29
N PRO A 67 17.35 -7.72 4.99
CA PRO A 67 17.33 -6.71 6.03
C PRO A 67 16.10 -6.87 6.93
N GLN A 68 16.27 -6.76 8.25
CA GLN A 68 15.13 -6.57 9.14
C GLN A 68 14.48 -5.19 8.89
N PHE A 69 13.21 -5.02 9.22
CA PHE A 69 12.49 -3.77 8.95
C PHE A 69 13.19 -2.54 9.55
N GLY A 70 13.82 -2.68 10.71
CA GLY A 70 14.59 -1.61 11.35
C GLY A 70 15.72 -1.05 10.49
N VAL A 71 16.33 -1.87 9.64
CA VAL A 71 17.41 -1.45 8.73
C VAL A 71 16.90 -0.56 7.60
N ILE A 72 15.68 -0.83 7.11
CA ILE A 72 15.07 -0.09 6.00
C ILE A 72 14.10 1.01 6.46
N ALA A 73 13.85 1.12 7.76
CA ALA A 73 12.78 1.95 8.33
C ALA A 73 12.90 3.43 7.97
N GLU A 74 14.09 4.01 8.05
CA GLU A 74 14.33 5.41 7.69
C GLU A 74 14.06 5.65 6.21
N HIS A 75 14.58 4.79 5.35
CA HIS A 75 14.35 4.88 3.90
C HIS A 75 12.87 4.74 3.54
N VAL A 76 12.15 3.77 4.14
CA VAL A 76 10.70 3.63 3.96
C VAL A 76 9.98 4.90 4.42
N ALA A 77 10.34 5.47 5.57
CA ALA A 77 9.73 6.69 6.08
C ALA A 77 9.95 7.89 5.14
N GLU A 78 11.15 8.04 4.55
CA GLU A 78 11.47 9.07 3.56
C GLU A 78 10.61 8.93 2.31
N LEU A 79 10.46 7.72 1.75
CA LEU A 79 9.63 7.46 0.58
C LEU A 79 8.15 7.82 0.83
N LEU A 80 7.67 7.61 2.05
CA LEU A 80 6.29 7.87 2.46
C LEU A 80 6.05 9.32 2.89
N GLN A 81 7.12 10.11 3.09
CA GLN A 81 7.01 11.48 3.59
C GLN A 81 6.27 12.37 2.59
N ASP A 82 5.38 13.23 3.12
CA ASP A 82 4.59 14.21 2.36
C ASP A 82 3.73 13.64 1.22
N ARG A 83 3.43 12.33 1.28
CA ARG A 83 2.58 11.62 0.34
C ARG A 83 1.30 11.11 1.03
N ILE A 84 0.25 10.93 0.24
CA ILE A 84 -0.95 10.21 0.68
C ILE A 84 -0.61 8.72 0.64
N PHE A 85 -0.73 8.05 1.77
CA PHE A 85 -0.57 6.61 1.87
C PHE A 85 -1.77 5.90 1.23
N VAL A 86 -1.54 5.13 0.18
CA VAL A 86 -2.58 4.42 -0.58
C VAL A 86 -2.36 2.93 -0.46
N ALA A 87 -3.41 2.16 -0.24
CA ALA A 87 -3.34 0.69 -0.32
C ALA A 87 -4.70 0.09 -0.68
N HIS A 88 -4.70 -1.15 -1.14
CA HIS A 88 -5.90 -1.92 -1.40
C HIS A 88 -6.37 -2.60 -0.10
N ASN A 89 -7.29 -1.95 0.64
CA ASN A 89 -7.63 -2.18 2.03
C ASN A 89 -6.64 -1.51 3.02
N VAL A 90 -6.47 -0.22 2.86
CA VAL A 90 -5.46 0.63 3.54
C VAL A 90 -5.34 0.46 5.07
N GLN A 91 -6.37 -0.04 5.75
CA GLN A 91 -6.32 -0.25 7.20
C GLN A 91 -5.33 -1.34 7.59
N PHE A 92 -5.21 -2.37 6.77
CA PHE A 92 -4.27 -3.47 7.00
C PHE A 92 -2.83 -2.95 6.87
N ASP A 93 -2.44 -2.51 5.70
CA ASP A 93 -1.06 -2.08 5.39
C ASP A 93 -0.60 -0.93 6.28
N SER A 94 -1.45 0.09 6.44
CA SER A 94 -1.09 1.25 7.27
C SER A 94 -0.92 0.90 8.74
N LYS A 95 -1.65 -0.09 9.27
CA LYS A 95 -1.47 -0.56 10.66
C LYS A 95 -0.10 -1.18 10.85
N PHE A 96 0.30 -2.11 9.96
CA PHE A 96 1.59 -2.78 10.03
C PHE A 96 2.77 -1.82 9.81
N VAL A 97 2.73 -1.01 8.74
CA VAL A 97 3.79 -0.03 8.48
C VAL A 97 3.93 0.97 9.64
N THR A 98 2.80 1.44 10.19
CA THR A 98 2.84 2.35 11.36
C THR A 98 3.43 1.65 12.59
N ALA A 99 3.11 0.36 12.81
CA ALA A 99 3.64 -0.39 13.95
C ALA A 99 5.14 -0.62 13.82
N GLU A 100 5.62 -1.00 12.63
CA GLU A 100 7.05 -1.20 12.38
C GLU A 100 7.85 0.11 12.51
N LEU A 101 7.37 1.20 11.92
CA LEU A 101 8.01 2.52 12.07
C LEU A 101 8.03 2.99 13.52
N LYS A 102 6.94 2.73 14.28
CA LYS A 102 6.87 3.05 15.71
C LYS A 102 7.90 2.26 16.53
N ARG A 103 8.17 0.98 16.20
CA ARG A 103 9.24 0.19 16.84
C ARG A 103 10.63 0.81 16.64
N CYS A 104 10.81 1.51 15.51
CA CYS A 104 12.02 2.27 15.18
C CYS A 104 11.98 3.72 15.70
N CYS A 105 11.06 4.08 16.60
CA CYS A 105 10.86 5.43 17.13
C CYS A 105 10.49 6.49 16.07
N ILE A 106 10.06 6.10 14.89
CA ILE A 106 9.64 6.97 13.80
C ILE A 106 8.13 7.23 13.92
N LYS A 107 7.73 8.50 14.02
CA LYS A 107 6.31 8.91 14.04
C LYS A 107 5.77 8.94 12.62
N PHE A 108 4.71 8.18 12.38
CA PHE A 108 4.06 8.09 11.07
C PHE A 108 2.54 8.16 11.20
N ASN A 109 1.94 9.17 10.61
CA ASN A 109 0.49 9.35 10.59
C ASN A 109 0.06 10.13 9.32
N PRO A 110 0.21 9.56 8.13
CA PRO A 110 -0.12 10.23 6.87
C PRO A 110 -1.64 10.29 6.64
N PRO A 111 -2.09 11.16 5.72
CA PRO A 111 -3.40 10.99 5.10
C PRO A 111 -3.44 9.66 4.35
N ARG A 112 -4.62 9.00 4.36
CA ARG A 112 -4.79 7.63 3.84
C ARG A 112 -5.89 7.57 2.81
N LEU A 113 -5.69 6.77 1.77
CA LEU A 113 -6.66 6.50 0.71
C LEU A 113 -6.80 4.98 0.52
N CYS A 114 -8.03 4.48 0.58
CA CYS A 114 -8.34 3.07 0.34
C CYS A 114 -8.84 2.90 -1.09
N THR A 115 -8.12 2.16 -1.94
CA THR A 115 -8.53 1.93 -3.33
C THR A 115 -9.80 1.09 -3.43
N VAL A 116 -10.09 0.18 -2.48
CA VAL A 116 -11.39 -0.54 -2.42
C VAL A 116 -12.56 0.43 -2.26
N LYS A 117 -12.45 1.37 -1.30
CA LYS A 117 -13.51 2.36 -1.05
C LYS A 117 -13.64 3.35 -2.20
N LEU A 118 -12.52 3.77 -2.78
CA LEU A 118 -12.47 4.62 -3.96
C LEU A 118 -13.16 3.92 -5.14
N SER A 119 -12.79 2.68 -5.43
CA SER A 119 -13.33 1.92 -6.57
C SER A 119 -14.83 1.68 -6.46
N ARG A 120 -15.35 1.41 -5.26
CA ARG A 120 -16.80 1.28 -5.06
C ARG A 120 -17.58 2.55 -5.43
N ARG A 121 -16.96 3.72 -5.33
CA ARG A 121 -17.58 5.01 -5.69
C ARG A 121 -17.36 5.37 -7.16
N VAL A 122 -16.16 5.11 -7.68
CA VAL A 122 -15.76 5.53 -9.03
C VAL A 122 -16.17 4.51 -10.08
N PHE A 123 -16.14 3.22 -9.74
CA PHE A 123 -16.47 2.09 -10.61
C PHE A 123 -17.56 1.22 -9.97
N PRO A 124 -18.80 1.72 -9.79
CA PRO A 124 -19.87 0.94 -9.18
C PRO A 124 -20.27 -0.24 -10.09
N GLY A 125 -20.85 -1.29 -9.48
CA GLY A 125 -21.38 -2.44 -10.21
C GLY A 125 -20.34 -3.51 -10.59
N GLN A 126 -19.13 -3.45 -10.05
CA GLN A 126 -18.14 -4.51 -10.27
C GLN A 126 -18.55 -5.82 -9.58
N PRO A 127 -18.29 -6.99 -10.17
CA PRO A 127 -18.63 -8.29 -9.57
C PRO A 127 -17.88 -8.54 -8.26
N SER A 128 -16.69 -7.98 -8.11
CA SER A 128 -15.88 -8.01 -6.88
C SER A 128 -14.99 -6.78 -6.79
N TYR A 129 -14.62 -6.42 -5.56
CA TYR A 129 -13.64 -5.36 -5.28
C TYR A 129 -12.38 -5.93 -4.61
N SER A 130 -12.12 -7.24 -4.70
CA SER A 130 -10.79 -7.79 -4.42
C SER A 130 -9.83 -7.37 -5.53
N LEU A 131 -8.54 -7.17 -5.22
CA LEU A 131 -7.58 -6.59 -6.15
C LEU A 131 -7.59 -7.31 -7.51
N HIS A 132 -7.37 -8.62 -7.50
CA HIS A 132 -7.34 -9.45 -8.70
C HIS A 132 -8.62 -9.34 -9.56
N LYS A 133 -9.80 -9.58 -8.96
CA LYS A 133 -11.06 -9.52 -9.72
C LYS A 133 -11.41 -8.13 -10.20
N LEU A 134 -10.96 -7.10 -9.47
CA LEU A 134 -11.19 -5.72 -9.86
C LEU A 134 -10.29 -5.33 -11.03
N THR A 135 -9.00 -5.70 -11.03
CA THR A 135 -8.10 -5.45 -12.16
C THR A 135 -8.56 -6.15 -13.42
N GLU A 136 -8.96 -7.42 -13.32
CA GLU A 136 -9.55 -8.19 -14.42
C GLU A 136 -10.79 -7.49 -14.99
N SER A 137 -11.75 -7.11 -14.12
CA SER A 137 -13.02 -6.49 -14.57
C SER A 137 -12.84 -5.07 -15.13
N LEU A 138 -11.76 -4.38 -14.77
CA LEU A 138 -11.39 -3.07 -15.33
C LEU A 138 -10.50 -3.18 -16.59
N GLY A 139 -10.16 -4.40 -17.03
CA GLY A 139 -9.33 -4.64 -18.22
C GLY A 139 -7.87 -4.19 -18.04
N LEU A 140 -7.38 -4.21 -16.81
CA LEU A 140 -5.98 -3.89 -16.50
C LEU A 140 -5.07 -5.08 -16.84
N PRO A 141 -3.74 -4.85 -17.01
CA PRO A 141 -2.78 -5.93 -17.22
C PRO A 141 -2.86 -6.99 -16.11
N ASP A 142 -2.46 -8.21 -16.44
CA ASP A 142 -2.34 -9.29 -15.46
C ASP A 142 -1.10 -9.06 -14.58
N PHE A 143 -1.27 -9.26 -13.28
CA PHE A 143 -0.22 -9.10 -12.26
C PHE A 143 -0.04 -10.41 -11.50
N HIS A 144 1.20 -10.69 -11.06
CA HIS A 144 1.48 -11.84 -10.19
C HIS A 144 1.01 -11.53 -8.77
N HIS A 145 -0.20 -12.00 -8.42
CA HIS A 145 -0.79 -11.73 -7.11
C HIS A 145 -0.01 -12.37 -5.96
N HIS A 146 -0.15 -11.77 -4.77
CA HIS A 146 0.55 -12.14 -3.54
C HIS A 146 2.07 -11.92 -3.62
N ARG A 147 2.47 -10.89 -4.37
CA ARG A 147 3.80 -10.31 -4.35
C ARG A 147 3.62 -8.79 -4.18
N ALA A 148 4.17 -8.26 -3.11
CA ALA A 148 3.89 -6.88 -2.69
C ALA A 148 4.13 -5.84 -3.78
N LEU A 149 5.16 -5.98 -4.62
CA LEU A 149 5.42 -5.03 -5.70
C LEU A 149 4.35 -5.10 -6.80
N ASP A 150 3.96 -6.31 -7.21
CA ASP A 150 2.96 -6.50 -8.27
C ASP A 150 1.57 -6.04 -7.81
N ASP A 151 1.18 -6.35 -6.58
CA ASP A 151 -0.08 -5.88 -5.98
C ASP A 151 -0.08 -4.35 -5.79
N THR A 152 1.08 -3.76 -5.46
CA THR A 152 1.25 -2.30 -5.42
C THR A 152 1.06 -1.67 -6.81
N MET A 153 1.64 -2.26 -7.86
CA MET A 153 1.46 -1.79 -9.25
C MET A 153 0.00 -1.89 -9.69
N ALA A 154 -0.67 -3.00 -9.38
CA ALA A 154 -2.09 -3.19 -9.66
C ALA A 154 -2.95 -2.12 -8.97
N ALA A 155 -2.67 -1.83 -7.69
CA ALA A 155 -3.37 -0.78 -6.94
C ALA A 155 -3.07 0.63 -7.49
N ALA A 156 -1.85 0.87 -8.00
CA ALA A 156 -1.46 2.12 -8.65
C ALA A 156 -2.23 2.34 -9.97
N GLU A 157 -2.39 1.31 -10.79
CA GLU A 157 -3.19 1.40 -12.02
C GLU A 157 -4.67 1.68 -11.73
N ILE A 158 -5.25 1.07 -10.68
CA ILE A 158 -6.61 1.40 -10.23
C ILE A 158 -6.71 2.87 -9.81
N LEU A 159 -5.72 3.38 -9.07
CA LEU A 159 -5.68 4.80 -8.67
C LEU A 159 -5.58 5.72 -9.88
N LYS A 160 -4.75 5.39 -10.87
CA LYS A 160 -4.59 6.13 -12.12
C LYS A 160 -5.91 6.22 -12.88
N LEU A 161 -6.60 5.10 -13.10
CA LEU A 161 -7.93 5.09 -13.74
C LEU A 161 -8.95 5.95 -12.96
N ALA A 162 -8.89 5.92 -11.63
CA ALA A 162 -9.76 6.76 -10.81
C ALA A 162 -9.44 8.25 -10.97
N LEU A 163 -8.16 8.63 -11.01
CA LEU A 163 -7.72 10.01 -11.27
C LEU A 163 -8.15 10.50 -12.64
N GLU A 164 -8.04 9.66 -13.67
CA GLU A 164 -8.51 9.98 -15.03
C GLU A 164 -10.03 10.20 -15.06
N LYS A 165 -10.80 9.40 -14.32
CA LYS A 165 -12.26 9.45 -14.34
C LYS A 165 -12.86 10.59 -13.54
N VAL A 166 -12.32 10.90 -12.34
CA VAL A 166 -12.93 11.87 -11.41
C VAL A 166 -11.99 13.02 -11.01
N GLY A 167 -10.77 13.05 -11.54
CA GLY A 167 -9.74 14.05 -11.22
C GLY A 167 -9.23 13.99 -9.78
N GLU A 168 -8.21 14.79 -9.48
CA GLU A 168 -7.62 14.89 -8.12
C GLU A 168 -8.66 15.30 -7.07
N ALA A 169 -9.54 16.26 -7.40
CA ALA A 169 -10.59 16.72 -6.49
C ALA A 169 -11.60 15.61 -6.13
N GLY A 170 -11.94 14.72 -7.07
CA GLY A 170 -12.80 13.58 -6.85
C GLY A 170 -12.15 12.52 -5.97
N VAL A 171 -10.86 12.24 -6.19
CA VAL A 171 -10.08 11.30 -5.40
C VAL A 171 -9.91 11.82 -3.96
N MET A 172 -9.62 13.10 -3.78
CA MET A 172 -9.42 13.73 -2.45
C MET A 172 -10.62 13.59 -1.52
N LYS A 173 -11.85 13.51 -2.03
CA LYS A 173 -13.07 13.27 -1.22
C LYS A 173 -13.04 11.92 -0.48
N ASN A 174 -12.14 11.02 -0.85
CA ASN A 174 -11.98 9.69 -0.25
C ASN A 174 -10.77 9.59 0.70
N VAL A 175 -9.96 10.64 0.79
CA VAL A 175 -8.79 10.68 1.67
C VAL A 175 -9.25 10.97 3.10
N VAL A 176 -8.73 10.20 4.05
CA VAL A 176 -9.03 10.33 5.49
C VAL A 176 -7.78 10.77 6.27
N ASN A 177 -7.97 11.29 7.48
CA ASN A 177 -6.90 11.77 8.37
C ASN A 177 -6.07 12.93 7.79
N LEU A 178 -6.72 13.83 7.04
CA LEU A 178 -6.10 15.10 6.63
C LEU A 178 -5.87 15.97 7.85
N SER A 179 -4.66 16.52 8.01
CA SER A 179 -4.41 17.58 9.00
C SER A 179 -5.28 18.81 8.67
N ALA A 180 -5.66 19.60 9.69
CA ALA A 180 -6.49 20.79 9.51
C ALA A 180 -5.90 21.79 8.48
N ALA A 181 -4.57 21.95 8.44
CA ALA A 181 -3.87 22.81 7.49
C ALA A 181 -4.03 22.35 6.03
N LYS A 182 -4.03 21.01 5.77
CA LYS A 182 -4.24 20.48 4.41
C LYS A 182 -5.72 20.57 3.98
N LYS A 183 -6.67 20.57 4.90
CA LYS A 183 -8.10 20.75 4.59
C LYS A 183 -8.44 22.17 4.10
N GLN A 184 -7.76 23.21 4.60
CA GLN A 184 -7.97 24.59 4.17
C GLN A 184 -7.43 24.87 2.76
N ALA A 185 -6.32 24.24 2.36
CA ALA A 185 -5.73 24.41 1.03
C ALA A 185 -6.53 23.76 -0.11
N ILE A 186 -7.45 22.85 0.20
CA ILE A 186 -8.26 22.10 -0.78
C ILE A 186 -9.67 22.70 -0.94
N GLY A 187 -10.09 23.53 0.01
CA GLY A 187 -11.41 24.20 0.02
C GLY A 187 -11.41 25.65 -0.47
N ALA A 188 -10.29 26.12 -1.00
CA ALA A 188 -10.14 27.40 -1.68
C ALA A 188 -9.85 27.17 -3.17
#